data_f231f9f46951f0e9b8d1549ff4c2fd09
#
_entry.id   f231f9f46951f0e9b8d1549ff4c2fd09
#
_cell.length_a   1.000
_cell.length_b   1.000
_cell.length_c   1.000
_cell.angle_alpha   90.00
_cell.angle_beta   90.00
_cell.angle_gamma   90.00
#
_symmetry.space_group_name_H-M   'P 1'
#
loop_
_entity.id
_entity.type
_entity.pdbx_description
1 polymer ?
#
loop_
_entity_poly.entity_id
_entity_poly.type
_entity_poly.pdbx_seq_one_letter_code
_entity_poly.pdbx_strand_id
1 'polypeptide(L)'
;MNVIICCVISLCCMAAHYFFPLYGYTGGNYILAKPLVGGLICGVLLGDVKTGLEIGCAIQLTYLSYMTIGGAATVDQGFLAYPITAIAIMTKMDAGSAIALGTAVAIIAAYGNSLLRTVNLFANNRYQAAIAAGDKKKQNFYYF
;
A
#
# COMPACT_ATOMS: atom_id res chain seq x y z
N MET A 1 22.29 4.42 7.79
CA MET A 1 21.03 4.90 7.18
C MET A 1 20.41 5.89 8.14
N ASN A 2 20.08 7.08 7.66
CA ASN A 2 19.52 8.11 8.53
C ASN A 2 18.08 7.76 8.87
N VAL A 3 17.72 7.78 10.16
CA VAL A 3 16.35 7.56 10.66
C VAL A 3 15.34 8.42 9.91
N ILE A 4 15.76 9.61 9.50
CA ILE A 4 14.95 10.55 8.70
C ILE A 4 14.51 9.92 7.37
N ILE A 5 15.42 9.24 6.64
CA ILE A 5 15.09 8.61 5.35
C ILE A 5 14.07 7.48 5.55
N CYS A 6 14.24 6.66 6.60
CA CYS A 6 13.27 5.63 6.94
C CYS A 6 11.89 6.22 7.26
N CYS A 7 11.85 7.31 8.04
CA CYS A 7 10.59 7.98 8.36
C CYS A 7 9.90 8.52 7.09
N VAL A 8 10.66 9.11 6.18
CA VAL A 8 10.12 9.63 4.91
C VAL A 8 9.58 8.50 4.03
N ILE A 9 10.32 7.40 3.87
CA ILE A 9 9.85 6.23 3.10
C ILE A 9 8.60 5.64 3.73
N SER A 10 8.54 5.50 5.05
CA SER A 10 7.36 5.01 5.77
C SER A 10 6.16 5.94 5.59
N LEU A 11 6.38 7.25 5.64
CA LEU A 11 5.34 8.25 5.41
C LEU A 11 4.79 8.17 3.97
N CYS A 12 5.68 8.03 2.98
CA CYS A 12 5.29 7.84 1.59
C CYS A 12 4.51 6.52 1.40
N CYS A 13 4.92 5.45 2.05
CA CYS A 13 4.21 4.17 2.04
C CYS A 13 2.81 4.30 2.65
N MET A 14 2.68 5.00 3.78
CA MET A 14 1.38 5.27 4.38
C MET A 14 0.50 6.17 3.50
N ALA A 15 1.09 7.17 2.85
CA ALA A 15 0.37 8.05 1.92
C ALA A 15 -0.11 7.31 0.65
N ALA A 16 0.62 6.27 0.23
CA ALA A 16 0.23 5.40 -0.87
C ALA A 16 -0.93 4.46 -0.50
N HIS A 17 -1.14 4.21 0.79
CA HIS A 17 -2.20 3.34 1.29
C HIS A 17 -3.54 4.09 1.35
N TYR A 18 -4.65 3.34 1.28
CA TYR A 18 -6.04 3.82 1.28
C TYR A 18 -6.44 4.71 2.47
N PHE A 19 -5.58 4.82 3.47
CA PHE A 19 -5.91 5.43 4.76
C PHE A 19 -5.60 6.91 4.89
N PHE A 20 -5.05 7.56 3.84
CA PHE A 20 -4.71 8.98 3.96
C PHE A 20 -5.88 9.86 3.49
N PRO A 21 -6.67 10.45 4.39
CA PRO A 21 -7.87 11.20 4.06
C PRO A 21 -7.60 12.50 3.27
N LEU A 22 -6.34 12.97 3.24
CA LEU A 22 -5.96 14.23 2.59
C LEU A 22 -5.93 14.17 1.06
N TYR A 23 -5.76 12.99 0.45
CA TYR A 23 -5.60 12.89 -1.01
C TYR A 23 -6.81 12.28 -1.74
N GLY A 24 -7.84 11.87 -1.01
CA GLY A 24 -8.98 11.20 -1.60
C GLY A 24 -8.58 9.88 -2.28
N TYR A 25 -9.58 9.17 -2.78
CA TYR A 25 -9.40 7.85 -3.43
C TYR A 25 -8.52 7.89 -4.69
N THR A 26 -8.39 9.05 -5.33
CA THR A 26 -7.77 9.19 -6.66
C THR A 26 -6.26 9.43 -6.63
N GLY A 27 -5.73 10.24 -5.73
CA GLY A 27 -4.33 10.66 -5.79
C GLY A 27 -3.34 9.63 -5.22
N GLY A 28 -3.59 9.14 -4.01
CA GLY A 28 -2.69 8.20 -3.34
C GLY A 28 -2.66 6.84 -4.05
N ASN A 29 -3.81 6.32 -4.39
CA ASN A 29 -3.94 4.96 -4.92
C ASN A 29 -3.51 4.84 -6.40
N TYR A 30 -3.72 5.88 -7.22
CA TYR A 30 -3.38 5.80 -8.64
C TYR A 30 -1.94 6.21 -8.97
N ILE A 31 -1.32 7.05 -8.19
CA ILE A 31 0.03 7.55 -8.46
C ILE A 31 1.03 6.95 -7.48
N LEU A 32 0.88 7.22 -6.19
CA LEU A 32 1.85 6.83 -5.18
C LEU A 32 1.90 5.30 -4.95
N ALA A 33 0.78 4.60 -5.11
CA ALA A 33 0.74 3.14 -4.97
C ALA A 33 1.33 2.39 -6.17
N LYS A 34 1.74 3.10 -7.25
CA LYS A 34 2.40 2.44 -8.38
C LYS A 34 3.84 2.07 -8.04
N PRO A 35 4.24 0.79 -8.26
CA PRO A 35 5.58 0.32 -7.93
C PRO A 35 6.70 1.13 -8.57
N LEU A 36 6.51 1.60 -9.79
CA LEU A 36 7.48 2.43 -10.49
C LEU A 36 7.73 3.76 -9.75
N VAL A 37 6.67 4.39 -9.24
CA VAL A 37 6.76 5.65 -8.49
C VAL A 37 7.40 5.41 -7.13
N GLY A 38 7.01 4.33 -6.43
CA GLY A 38 7.63 3.93 -5.17
C GLY A 38 9.12 3.61 -5.32
N GLY A 39 9.48 2.91 -6.41
CA GLY A 39 10.87 2.62 -6.75
C GLY A 39 11.69 3.87 -7.03
N LEU A 40 11.13 4.83 -7.78
CA LEU A 40 11.77 6.12 -8.04
C LEU A 40 12.01 6.91 -6.74
N ILE A 41 11.00 7.02 -5.89
CA ILE A 41 11.09 7.75 -4.62
C ILE A 41 12.16 7.10 -3.72
N CYS A 42 12.13 5.78 -3.55
CA CYS A 42 13.14 5.07 -2.77
C CYS A 42 14.54 5.22 -3.37
N GLY A 43 14.68 5.13 -4.69
CA GLY A 43 15.96 5.31 -5.40
C GLY A 43 16.55 6.70 -5.21
N VAL A 44 15.74 7.76 -5.28
CA VAL A 44 16.17 9.14 -5.03
C VAL A 44 16.59 9.33 -3.56
N LEU A 45 15.80 8.83 -2.62
CA LEU A 45 16.08 8.98 -1.19
C LEU A 45 17.31 8.20 -0.72
N LEU A 46 17.59 7.05 -1.35
CA LEU A 46 18.74 6.19 -1.01
C LEU A 46 19.97 6.43 -1.90
N GLY A 47 19.85 7.30 -2.91
CA GLY A 47 20.97 7.68 -3.78
C GLY A 47 21.29 6.68 -4.90
N ASP A 48 20.41 5.71 -5.16
CA ASP A 48 20.55 4.74 -6.26
C ASP A 48 19.26 4.66 -7.08
N VAL A 49 19.06 5.69 -7.89
CA VAL A 49 17.89 5.84 -8.75
C VAL A 49 17.78 4.72 -9.79
N LYS A 50 18.93 4.25 -10.31
CA LYS A 50 18.95 3.19 -11.32
C LYS A 50 18.36 1.90 -10.77
N THR A 51 18.88 1.41 -9.66
CA THR A 51 18.42 0.18 -9.00
C THR A 51 16.96 0.35 -8.54
N GLY A 52 16.60 1.52 -8.00
CA GLY A 52 15.22 1.80 -7.59
C GLY A 52 14.22 1.72 -8.74
N LEU A 53 14.53 2.31 -9.90
CA LEU A 53 13.69 2.23 -11.09
C LEU A 53 13.64 0.82 -11.69
N GLU A 54 14.77 0.12 -11.73
CA GLU A 54 14.84 -1.26 -12.23
C GLU A 54 13.91 -2.19 -11.43
N ILE A 55 13.99 -2.14 -10.12
CA ILE A 55 13.15 -2.94 -9.22
C ILE A 55 11.68 -2.50 -9.33
N GLY A 56 11.41 -1.19 -9.28
CA GLY A 56 10.05 -0.67 -9.40
C GLY A 56 9.39 -1.03 -10.72
N CYS A 57 10.12 -0.98 -11.83
CA CYS A 57 9.67 -1.39 -13.15
C CYS A 57 9.39 -2.91 -13.20
N ALA A 58 10.31 -3.72 -12.68
CA ALA A 58 10.18 -5.17 -12.65
C ALA A 58 8.94 -5.61 -11.82
N ILE A 59 8.72 -5.00 -10.67
CA ILE A 59 7.52 -5.23 -9.85
C ILE A 59 6.27 -4.81 -10.63
N GLN A 60 6.26 -3.64 -11.24
CA GLN A 60 5.09 -3.16 -11.97
C GLN A 60 4.74 -4.04 -13.17
N LEU A 61 5.72 -4.52 -13.92
CA LEU A 61 5.51 -5.44 -15.04
C LEU A 61 4.99 -6.79 -14.57
N THR A 62 5.55 -7.34 -13.50
CA THR A 62 5.13 -8.62 -12.91
C THR A 62 3.66 -8.58 -12.48
N TYR A 63 3.22 -7.46 -11.92
CA TYR A 63 1.86 -7.32 -11.39
C TYR A 63 0.93 -6.49 -12.28
N LEU A 64 1.30 -6.23 -13.54
CA LEU A 64 0.49 -5.46 -14.49
C LEU A 64 -0.89 -6.08 -14.71
N SER A 65 -0.96 -7.41 -14.75
CA SER A 65 -2.20 -8.17 -14.98
C SER A 65 -3.03 -8.39 -13.71
N TYR A 66 -2.55 -7.96 -12.56
CA TYR A 66 -3.28 -8.13 -11.30
C TYR A 66 -4.39 -7.08 -11.19
N MET A 67 -5.59 -7.48 -11.54
CA MET A 67 -6.79 -6.66 -11.35
C MET A 67 -7.45 -7.03 -10.02
N THR A 68 -7.86 -6.00 -9.27
CA THR A 68 -8.68 -6.19 -8.07
C THR A 68 -10.12 -6.52 -8.50
N ILE A 69 -10.53 -7.76 -8.36
CA ILE A 69 -11.90 -8.19 -8.65
C ILE A 69 -12.69 -8.13 -7.36
N GLY A 70 -13.80 -7.37 -7.35
CA GLY A 70 -14.68 -7.26 -6.18
C GLY A 70 -14.03 -6.60 -4.95
N GLY A 71 -12.94 -5.84 -5.14
CA GLY A 71 -12.23 -5.18 -4.05
C GLY A 71 -11.26 -6.08 -3.29
N ALA A 72 -11.15 -7.37 -3.62
CA ALA A 72 -10.14 -8.26 -3.05
C ALA A 72 -8.84 -8.13 -3.83
N ALA A 73 -7.82 -7.54 -3.22
CA ALA A 73 -6.47 -7.54 -3.77
C ALA A 73 -5.72 -8.77 -3.25
N THR A 74 -5.19 -9.57 -4.15
CA THR A 74 -4.37 -10.75 -3.80
C THR A 74 -2.96 -10.38 -3.39
N VAL A 75 -2.47 -9.21 -3.84
CA VAL A 75 -1.15 -8.66 -3.52
C VAL A 75 -1.27 -7.16 -3.33
N ASP A 76 -0.70 -6.65 -2.25
CA ASP A 76 -0.64 -5.21 -1.99
C ASP A 76 0.59 -4.60 -2.68
N GLN A 77 0.37 -4.06 -3.88
CA GLN A 77 1.43 -3.48 -4.70
C GLN A 77 2.06 -2.24 -4.05
N GLY A 78 1.28 -1.44 -3.32
CA GLY A 78 1.78 -0.27 -2.62
C GLY A 78 2.74 -0.66 -1.50
N PHE A 79 2.41 -1.68 -0.74
CA PHE A 79 3.29 -2.22 0.29
C PHE A 79 4.55 -2.87 -0.29
N LEU A 80 4.43 -3.50 -1.45
CA LEU A 80 5.58 -4.07 -2.17
C LEU A 80 6.55 -2.98 -2.62
N ALA A 81 6.04 -1.88 -3.15
CA ALA A 81 6.81 -0.86 -3.83
C ALA A 81 7.87 -0.18 -2.95
N TYR A 82 7.50 0.24 -1.75
CA TYR A 82 8.36 1.05 -0.88
C TYR A 82 9.33 0.21 -0.05
N PRO A 83 8.88 -0.70 0.84
CA PRO A 83 9.78 -1.43 1.72
C PRO A 83 10.73 -2.35 0.95
N ILE A 84 10.23 -3.04 -0.07
CA ILE A 84 11.04 -4.01 -0.79
C ILE A 84 12.09 -3.33 -1.65
N THR A 85 11.74 -2.23 -2.33
CA THR A 85 12.74 -1.47 -3.09
C THR A 85 13.80 -0.87 -2.16
N ALA A 86 13.39 -0.36 -1.00
CA ALA A 86 14.35 0.16 -0.03
C ALA A 86 15.30 -0.92 0.49
N ILE A 87 14.78 -2.09 0.87
CA ILE A 87 15.58 -3.23 1.31
C ILE A 87 16.51 -3.69 0.19
N ALA A 88 16.02 -3.83 -1.03
CA ALA A 88 16.82 -4.30 -2.15
C ALA A 88 17.98 -3.37 -2.50
N ILE A 89 17.76 -2.05 -2.48
CA ILE A 89 18.84 -1.06 -2.67
C ILE A 89 19.88 -1.19 -1.56
N MET A 90 19.44 -1.33 -0.31
CA MET A 90 20.35 -1.41 0.84
C MET A 90 21.17 -2.70 0.88
N THR A 91 20.56 -3.81 0.50
CA THR A 91 21.21 -5.13 0.50
C THR A 91 21.89 -5.47 -0.82
N LYS A 92 21.78 -4.60 -1.82
CA LYS A 92 22.25 -4.81 -3.19
C LYS A 92 21.71 -6.11 -3.81
N MET A 93 20.45 -6.42 -3.54
CA MET A 93 19.78 -7.58 -4.12
C MET A 93 19.44 -7.31 -5.58
N ASP A 94 19.48 -8.36 -6.38
CA ASP A 94 18.94 -8.34 -7.73
C ASP A 94 17.40 -8.23 -7.74
N ALA A 95 16.84 -7.73 -8.82
CA ALA A 95 15.40 -7.51 -8.97
C ALA A 95 14.59 -8.80 -8.78
N GLY A 96 15.09 -9.95 -9.26
CA GLY A 96 14.41 -11.23 -9.12
C GLY A 96 14.24 -11.67 -7.67
N SER A 97 15.33 -11.61 -6.89
CA SER A 97 15.31 -11.93 -5.45
C SER A 97 14.45 -10.96 -4.66
N ALA A 98 14.50 -9.66 -5.00
CA ALA A 98 13.67 -8.64 -4.37
C ALA A 98 12.17 -8.90 -4.59
N ILE A 99 11.77 -9.25 -5.82
CA ILE A 99 10.38 -9.58 -6.15
C ILE A 99 9.94 -10.84 -5.40
N ALA A 100 10.76 -11.89 -5.36
CA ALA A 100 10.42 -13.14 -4.69
C ALA A 100 10.16 -12.95 -3.19
N LEU A 101 11.06 -12.27 -2.49
CA LEU A 101 10.88 -11.92 -1.07
C LEU A 101 9.68 -10.98 -0.87
N GLY A 102 9.58 -9.97 -1.73
CA GLY A 102 8.53 -8.98 -1.65
C GLY A 102 7.14 -9.57 -1.84
N THR A 103 7.00 -10.52 -2.75
CA THR A 103 5.72 -11.20 -3.00
C THR A 103 5.20 -11.91 -1.76
N ALA A 104 6.06 -12.63 -1.04
CA ALA A 104 5.67 -13.31 0.19
C ALA A 104 5.15 -12.32 1.25
N VAL A 105 5.85 -11.21 1.45
CA VAL A 105 5.44 -10.16 2.39
C VAL A 105 4.16 -9.47 1.94
N ALA A 106 4.04 -9.17 0.64
CA ALA A 106 2.86 -8.50 0.09
C ALA A 106 1.58 -9.35 0.15
N ILE A 107 1.69 -10.67 0.05
CA ILE A 107 0.56 -11.58 0.27
C ILE A 107 0.08 -11.49 1.72
N ILE A 108 1.00 -11.53 2.69
CA ILE A 108 0.65 -11.39 4.10
C ILE A 108 -0.02 -10.02 4.37
N ALA A 109 0.52 -8.95 3.80
CA ALA A 109 -0.07 -7.62 3.90
C ALA A 109 -1.47 -7.54 3.28
N ALA A 110 -1.70 -8.22 2.14
CA ALA A 110 -3.01 -8.28 1.50
C ALA A 110 -4.05 -9.01 2.35
N TYR A 111 -3.67 -10.08 3.05
CA TYR A 111 -4.55 -10.73 4.03
C TYR A 111 -4.90 -9.81 5.20
N GLY A 112 -3.93 -9.07 5.73
CA GLY A 112 -4.18 -8.04 6.75
C GLY A 112 -5.18 -6.99 6.28
N ASN A 113 -5.02 -6.50 5.06
CA ASN A 113 -5.96 -5.56 4.42
C ASN A 113 -7.37 -6.16 4.26
N SER A 114 -7.46 -7.43 3.89
CA SER A 114 -8.75 -8.13 3.76
C SER A 114 -9.47 -8.26 5.11
N LEU A 115 -8.74 -8.51 6.18
CA LEU A 115 -9.29 -8.54 7.55
C LEU A 115 -9.82 -7.16 7.96
N LEU A 116 -9.05 -6.09 7.72
CA LEU A 116 -9.49 -4.72 7.99
C LEU A 116 -10.76 -4.36 7.22
N ARG A 117 -10.87 -4.76 5.95
CA ARG A 117 -12.09 -4.55 5.15
C ARG A 117 -13.28 -5.29 5.72
N THR A 118 -13.08 -6.52 6.22
CA THR A 118 -14.14 -7.30 6.86
C THR A 118 -14.63 -6.61 8.13
N VAL A 119 -13.73 -6.12 8.98
CA VAL A 119 -14.09 -5.36 10.18
C VAL A 119 -14.86 -4.08 9.81
N ASN A 120 -14.38 -3.35 8.80
CA ASN A 120 -15.07 -2.15 8.31
C ASN A 120 -16.48 -2.46 7.75
N LEU A 121 -16.65 -3.62 7.10
CA LEU A 121 -17.97 -4.06 6.63
C LEU A 121 -18.94 -4.30 7.79
N PHE A 122 -18.48 -4.92 8.89
CA PHE A 122 -19.30 -5.06 10.10
C PHE A 122 -19.69 -3.71 10.68
N ALA A 123 -18.75 -2.77 10.79
CA ALA A 123 -19.03 -1.42 11.27
C ALA A 123 -20.04 -0.70 10.36
N ASN A 124 -19.86 -0.79 9.03
CA ASN A 124 -20.77 -0.20 8.06
C ASN A 124 -22.20 -0.81 8.13
N ASN A 125 -22.31 -2.12 8.29
CA ASN A 125 -23.62 -2.77 8.46
C ASN A 125 -24.34 -2.29 9.73
N ARG A 126 -23.60 -2.09 10.83
CA ARG A 126 -24.16 -1.51 12.06
C ARG A 126 -24.56 -0.05 11.88
N TYR A 127 -23.78 0.72 11.15
CA TYR A 127 -24.10 2.11 10.79
C TYR A 127 -25.38 2.18 9.96
N GLN A 128 -25.51 1.36 8.92
CA GLN A 128 -26.71 1.29 8.08
C GLN A 128 -27.96 0.90 8.89
N ALA A 129 -27.84 -0.06 9.81
CA ALA A 129 -28.93 -0.43 10.71
C ALA A 129 -29.33 0.73 11.65
N ALA A 130 -28.36 1.52 12.13
CA ALA A 130 -28.64 2.68 12.95
C ALA A 130 -29.32 3.81 12.17
N ILE A 131 -28.99 3.97 10.89
CA ILE A 131 -29.69 4.91 9.97
C ILE A 131 -31.14 4.46 9.81
N ALA A 132 -31.36 3.19 9.52
CA ALA A 132 -32.72 2.64 9.32
C ALA A 132 -33.59 2.77 10.58
N ALA A 133 -32.99 2.69 11.76
CA ALA A 133 -33.65 2.87 13.06
C ALA A 133 -33.84 4.35 13.48
N GLY A 134 -33.27 5.32 12.75
CA GLY A 134 -33.32 6.75 13.09
C GLY A 134 -32.54 7.16 14.34
N ASP A 135 -31.65 6.30 14.84
CA ASP A 135 -30.90 6.53 16.08
C ASP A 135 -29.63 7.35 15.82
N LYS A 136 -29.75 8.67 15.94
CA LYS A 136 -28.62 9.62 15.70
C LYS A 136 -27.43 9.40 16.63
N LYS A 137 -27.61 8.88 17.86
CA LYS A 137 -26.50 8.63 18.77
C LYS A 137 -25.64 7.47 18.29
N LYS A 138 -26.27 6.39 17.82
CA LYS A 138 -25.56 5.24 17.24
C LYS A 138 -24.92 5.57 15.90
N GLN A 139 -25.57 6.40 15.09
CA GLN A 139 -24.97 6.90 13.83
C GLN A 139 -23.64 7.61 14.08
N ASN A 140 -23.58 8.55 15.02
CA ASN A 140 -22.35 9.27 15.35
C ASN A 140 -21.26 8.34 15.95
N PHE A 141 -21.64 7.31 16.70
CA PHE A 141 -20.67 6.36 17.25
C PHE A 141 -20.00 5.47 16.20
N TYR A 142 -20.72 5.05 15.17
CA TYR A 142 -20.17 4.19 14.10
C TYR A 142 -19.54 4.97 12.94
N TYR A 143 -19.69 6.29 12.90
CA TYR A 143 -19.11 7.15 11.87
C TYR A 143 -17.62 7.45 12.14
N PHE A 144 -17.18 7.44 13.37
CA PHE A 144 -15.78 7.61 13.81
C PHE A 144 -15.15 6.25 14.13
#